data_9ec285960f9d12aa82006c9e65c68b15
#
_entry.id   9ec285960f9d12aa82006c9e65c68b15
#
_cell.length_a   1.000
_cell.length_b   1.000
_cell.length_c   1.000
_cell.angle_alpha   90.00
_cell.angle_beta   90.00
_cell.angle_gamma   90.00
#
_symmetry.space_group_name_H-M   'P 1'
#
loop_
_entity.id
_entity.type
_entity.pdbx_description
1 polymer ?
#
loop_
_entity_poly.entity_id
_entity_poly.type
_entity_poly.pdbx_seq_one_letter_code
_entity_poly.pdbx_strand_id
1 'polypeptide(L)'
;DSSPSRGLGDVYKRQGHSLIKNKMKEVNAPLAGEMSGHIFFSDRYFGFDDAIYAAIRLIDVVNRQGKKLSTLRSALPSVINTPELRFPCEGKNKFSMIEQVKEILREYKDVEVCDIDGVRVSSKYGWWLIRASNTQEIIVARCEATSTEYLENIKAQLKEVLQRLSLIHI
;
A
#
# COMPACT_ATOMS: atom_id res chain seq x y z
N ASP A 1 -18.96 -4.18 -16.53
CA ASP A 1 -18.37 -5.03 -15.50
C ASP A 1 -16.93 -4.58 -15.27
N SER A 2 -16.79 -3.55 -14.44
CA SER A 2 -15.50 -2.95 -14.10
C SER A 2 -15.02 -3.52 -12.77
N SER A 3 -14.64 -4.80 -12.76
CA SER A 3 -13.89 -5.35 -11.65
C SER A 3 -12.50 -4.72 -11.62
N PRO A 4 -12.08 -4.07 -10.53
CA PRO A 4 -10.69 -3.63 -10.40
C PRO A 4 -9.78 -4.86 -10.46
N SER A 5 -8.74 -4.75 -11.25
CA SER A 5 -7.75 -5.77 -11.56
C SER A 5 -7.33 -6.59 -10.34
N ARG A 6 -7.81 -7.82 -10.25
CA ARG A 6 -7.42 -8.82 -9.21
C ARG A 6 -5.92 -9.16 -9.21
N GLY A 7 -5.15 -8.63 -10.16
CA GLY A 7 -3.73 -8.94 -10.31
C GLY A 7 -2.75 -8.08 -9.49
N LEU A 8 -3.18 -6.95 -8.94
CA LEU A 8 -2.31 -6.06 -8.15
C LEU A 8 -2.55 -6.16 -6.64
N GLY A 9 -3.66 -6.77 -6.21
CA GLY A 9 -4.03 -6.87 -4.79
C GLY A 9 -3.19 -7.88 -3.99
N ASP A 10 -2.64 -8.89 -4.63
CA ASP A 10 -1.95 -9.99 -3.93
C ASP A 10 -0.47 -9.75 -3.65
N VAL A 11 0.11 -8.62 -4.07
CA VAL A 11 1.53 -8.32 -3.92
C VAL A 11 1.87 -7.64 -2.58
N TYR A 12 0.94 -7.52 -1.66
CA TYR A 12 1.18 -6.98 -0.32
C TYR A 12 1.83 -7.97 0.65
N LYS A 13 2.65 -8.89 0.18
CA LYS A 13 3.49 -9.70 1.07
C LYS A 13 4.79 -8.96 1.37
N ARG A 14 5.12 -8.89 2.65
CA ARG A 14 6.35 -8.37 3.29
C ARG A 14 7.31 -7.68 2.32
N GLN A 15 7.57 -6.40 2.52
CA GLN A 15 8.50 -5.60 1.71
C GLN A 15 9.88 -6.23 1.66
N GLY A 16 10.49 -6.13 0.49
CA GLY A 16 11.86 -6.60 0.23
C GLY A 16 11.94 -7.33 -1.11
N HIS A 17 12.98 -7.02 -1.89
CA HIS A 17 13.18 -7.49 -3.26
C HIS A 17 13.05 -9.01 -3.41
N SER A 18 13.60 -9.78 -2.46
CA SER A 18 13.55 -11.25 -2.50
C SER A 18 12.15 -11.80 -2.36
N LEU A 19 11.33 -11.18 -1.50
CA LEU A 19 9.96 -11.60 -1.24
C LEU A 19 9.05 -11.27 -2.42
N ILE A 20 9.21 -10.08 -3.01
CA ILE A 20 8.48 -9.67 -4.21
C ILE A 20 8.81 -10.60 -5.37
N LYS A 21 10.10 -10.86 -5.63
CA LYS A 21 10.53 -11.76 -6.71
C LYS A 21 10.01 -13.19 -6.53
N ASN A 22 10.00 -13.70 -5.30
CA ASN A 22 9.45 -15.01 -5.01
C ASN A 22 7.94 -15.03 -5.25
N LYS A 23 7.22 -13.99 -4.80
CA LYS A 23 5.78 -13.90 -5.05
C LYS A 23 5.44 -13.75 -6.52
N MET A 24 6.19 -12.95 -7.26
CA MET A 24 6.04 -12.83 -8.71
C MET A 24 6.14 -14.19 -9.41
N LYS A 25 7.12 -15.02 -9.01
CA LYS A 25 7.27 -16.37 -9.56
C LYS A 25 6.10 -17.28 -9.16
N GLU A 26 5.70 -17.24 -7.89
CA GLU A 26 4.59 -18.05 -7.35
C GLU A 26 3.28 -17.82 -8.10
N VAL A 27 2.95 -16.54 -8.36
CA VAL A 27 1.68 -16.15 -9.02
C VAL A 27 1.84 -15.85 -10.51
N ASN A 28 3.03 -16.06 -11.06
CA ASN A 28 3.37 -15.75 -12.46
C ASN A 28 3.02 -14.29 -12.84
N ALA A 29 3.30 -13.34 -11.95
CA ALA A 29 3.01 -11.94 -12.19
C ALA A 29 4.02 -11.33 -13.17
N PRO A 30 3.58 -10.67 -14.26
CA PRO A 30 4.48 -10.05 -15.24
C PRO A 30 5.11 -8.75 -14.76
N LEU A 31 4.53 -8.13 -13.72
CA LEU A 31 4.93 -6.84 -13.17
C LEU A 31 4.67 -6.82 -11.66
N ALA A 32 5.59 -6.24 -10.92
CA ALA A 32 5.38 -5.85 -9.53
C ALA A 32 6.07 -4.51 -9.27
N GLY A 33 5.68 -3.85 -8.18
CA GLY A 33 6.28 -2.59 -7.77
C GLY A 33 6.09 -2.31 -6.31
N GLU A 34 6.95 -1.44 -5.78
CA GLU A 34 6.84 -0.90 -4.44
C GLU A 34 6.53 0.60 -4.49
N MET A 35 5.90 1.09 -3.45
CA MET A 35 5.62 2.53 -3.31
C MET A 35 6.92 3.37 -3.24
N SER A 36 8.03 2.75 -2.83
CA SER A 36 9.38 3.33 -2.85
C SER A 36 9.94 3.56 -4.25
N GLY A 37 9.25 3.10 -5.30
CA GLY A 37 9.66 3.27 -6.70
C GLY A 37 10.48 2.11 -7.26
N HIS A 38 10.65 1.02 -6.52
CA HIS A 38 11.22 -0.21 -7.07
C HIS A 38 10.21 -0.87 -8.01
N ILE A 39 10.62 -1.22 -9.22
CA ILE A 39 9.74 -1.80 -10.25
C ILE A 39 10.40 -3.04 -10.85
N PHE A 40 9.66 -4.14 -10.87
CA PHE A 40 10.12 -5.45 -11.29
C PHE A 40 9.30 -5.91 -12.50
N PHE A 41 9.96 -6.20 -13.60
CA PHE A 41 9.35 -6.78 -14.78
C PHE A 41 9.81 -8.24 -14.96
N SER A 42 8.91 -9.19 -15.07
CA SER A 42 9.18 -10.56 -15.52
C SER A 42 8.67 -10.80 -16.94
N ASP A 43 7.87 -9.88 -17.48
CA ASP A 43 7.49 -9.83 -18.88
C ASP A 43 8.66 -9.30 -19.72
N ARG A 44 9.28 -10.17 -20.53
CA ARG A 44 10.44 -9.86 -21.38
C ARG A 44 11.68 -9.38 -20.63
N TYR A 45 11.76 -9.70 -19.33
CA TYR A 45 12.89 -9.37 -18.48
C TYR A 45 13.02 -10.38 -17.33
N PHE A 46 14.03 -10.26 -16.51
CA PHE A 46 14.45 -11.27 -15.52
C PHE A 46 13.76 -11.15 -14.15
N GLY A 47 12.82 -10.24 -13.96
CA GLY A 47 12.19 -9.98 -12.67
C GLY A 47 13.10 -9.25 -11.68
N PHE A 48 14.08 -8.48 -12.17
CA PHE A 48 14.95 -7.66 -11.34
C PHE A 48 14.32 -6.29 -11.10
N ASP A 49 14.71 -5.65 -9.99
CA ASP A 49 14.52 -4.23 -9.78
C ASP A 49 15.53 -3.48 -10.65
N ASP A 50 15.04 -2.86 -11.72
CA ASP A 50 15.86 -2.17 -12.70
C ASP A 50 15.17 -0.89 -13.18
N ALA A 51 15.65 0.23 -12.64
CA ALA A 51 15.10 1.55 -12.94
C ALA A 51 15.33 1.96 -14.41
N ILE A 52 16.44 1.54 -15.01
CA ILE A 52 16.75 1.85 -16.43
C ILE A 52 15.79 1.10 -17.33
N TYR A 53 15.59 -0.19 -17.08
CA TYR A 53 14.61 -0.99 -17.83
C TYR A 53 13.20 -0.44 -17.64
N ALA A 54 12.80 -0.09 -16.42
CA ALA A 54 11.51 0.51 -16.15
C ALA A 54 11.29 1.83 -16.90
N ALA A 55 12.32 2.68 -16.99
CA ALA A 55 12.27 3.92 -17.77
C ALA A 55 12.10 3.64 -19.27
N ILE A 56 12.82 2.68 -19.82
CA ILE A 56 12.67 2.27 -21.23
C ILE A 56 11.25 1.76 -21.49
N ARG A 57 10.69 0.94 -20.59
CA ARG A 57 9.31 0.45 -20.71
C ARG A 57 8.29 1.59 -20.66
N LEU A 58 8.50 2.60 -19.83
CA LEU A 58 7.63 3.78 -19.79
C LEU A 58 7.70 4.58 -21.09
N ILE A 59 8.90 4.79 -21.63
CA ILE A 59 9.08 5.48 -22.94
C ILE A 59 8.38 4.71 -24.06
N ASP A 60 8.50 3.38 -24.08
CA ASP A 60 7.83 2.52 -25.05
C ASP A 60 6.30 2.66 -24.97
N VAL A 61 5.74 2.67 -23.76
CA VAL A 61 4.29 2.89 -23.54
C VAL A 61 3.85 4.26 -24.06
N VAL A 62 4.58 5.33 -23.72
CA VAL A 62 4.27 6.70 -24.16
C VAL A 62 4.31 6.78 -25.70
N ASN A 63 5.34 6.20 -26.31
CA ASN A 63 5.50 6.18 -27.77
C ASN A 63 4.36 5.42 -28.47
N ARG A 64 4.03 4.22 -28.00
CA ARG A 64 2.94 3.39 -28.57
C ARG A 64 1.58 4.05 -28.43
N GLN A 65 1.34 4.75 -27.32
CA GLN A 65 0.06 5.43 -27.08
C GLN A 65 -0.06 6.73 -27.89
N GLY A 66 1.04 7.29 -28.40
CA GLY A 66 1.06 8.57 -29.12
C GLY A 66 0.52 9.74 -28.30
N LYS A 67 0.54 9.65 -26.97
CA LYS A 67 -0.01 10.64 -26.04
C LYS A 67 1.07 11.18 -25.12
N LYS A 68 0.92 12.42 -24.68
CA LYS A 68 1.80 12.97 -23.63
C LYS A 68 1.65 12.18 -22.33
N LEU A 69 2.73 12.04 -21.58
CA LEU A 69 2.72 11.37 -20.27
C LEU A 69 1.69 11.99 -19.31
N SER A 70 1.54 13.34 -19.34
CA SER A 70 0.51 14.04 -18.55
C SER A 70 -0.91 13.58 -18.88
N THR A 71 -1.20 13.33 -20.16
CA THR A 71 -2.51 12.81 -20.62
C THR A 71 -2.73 11.38 -20.13
N LEU A 72 -1.69 10.54 -20.18
CA LEU A 72 -1.76 9.18 -19.66
C LEU A 72 -1.97 9.20 -18.13
N ARG A 73 -1.27 10.09 -17.42
CA ARG A 73 -1.43 10.27 -15.97
C ARG A 73 -2.84 10.73 -15.59
N SER A 74 -3.43 11.65 -16.38
CA SER A 74 -4.79 12.16 -16.12
C SER A 74 -5.90 11.12 -16.30
N ALA A 75 -5.61 10.04 -17.03
CA ALA A 75 -6.55 8.93 -17.20
C ALA A 75 -6.58 7.97 -16.00
N LEU A 76 -5.62 8.06 -15.09
CA LEU A 76 -5.60 7.29 -13.86
C LEU A 76 -6.52 7.93 -12.80
N PRO A 77 -7.13 7.14 -11.91
CA PRO A 77 -7.92 7.66 -10.81
C PRO A 77 -7.13 8.69 -10.01
N SER A 78 -7.80 9.79 -9.68
CA SER A 78 -7.22 10.79 -8.78
C SER A 78 -7.47 10.35 -7.34
N VAL A 79 -6.41 10.26 -6.57
CA VAL A 79 -6.45 9.93 -5.14
C VAL A 79 -5.70 10.96 -4.32
N ILE A 80 -6.15 11.17 -3.10
CA ILE A 80 -5.52 12.03 -2.10
C ILE A 80 -4.99 11.12 -0.99
N ASN A 81 -3.74 11.29 -0.60
CA ASN A 81 -3.13 10.45 0.41
C ASN A 81 -2.35 11.27 1.44
N THR A 82 -2.14 10.68 2.62
CA THR A 82 -1.20 11.23 3.59
C THR A 82 0.23 10.90 3.18
N PRO A 83 1.24 11.68 3.64
CA PRO A 83 2.60 11.15 3.74
C PRO A 83 2.61 9.92 4.67
N GLU A 84 3.74 9.21 4.73
CA GLU A 84 3.93 8.15 5.72
C GLU A 84 3.88 8.75 7.12
N LEU A 85 2.94 8.27 7.94
CA LEU A 85 2.80 8.65 9.34
C LEU A 85 3.62 7.70 10.19
N ARG A 86 4.36 8.22 11.17
CA ARG A 86 5.32 7.46 11.98
C ARG A 86 5.02 7.65 13.46
N PHE A 87 4.87 6.54 14.19
CA PHE A 87 4.53 6.52 15.61
C PHE A 87 5.56 5.70 16.38
N PRO A 88 6.36 6.31 17.28
CA PRO A 88 7.27 5.58 18.17
C PRO A 88 6.51 4.58 19.06
N CYS A 89 7.07 3.39 19.25
CA CYS A 89 6.42 2.35 20.05
C CYS A 89 6.62 2.53 21.57
N GLU A 90 7.48 3.46 22.01
CA GLU A 90 7.71 3.80 23.43
C GLU A 90 7.95 2.56 24.33
N GLY A 91 8.77 1.64 23.88
CA GLY A 91 9.09 0.39 24.59
C GLY A 91 8.04 -0.72 24.46
N LYS A 92 6.92 -0.49 23.77
CA LYS A 92 5.93 -1.52 23.46
C LYS A 92 6.39 -2.39 22.28
N ASN A 93 6.01 -3.66 22.29
CA ASN A 93 6.29 -4.55 21.18
C ASN A 93 5.41 -4.20 19.97
N LYS A 94 6.04 -3.71 18.89
CA LYS A 94 5.36 -3.28 17.67
C LYS A 94 4.51 -4.38 17.01
N PHE A 95 4.95 -5.64 17.08
CA PHE A 95 4.18 -6.76 16.50
C PHE A 95 2.94 -7.09 17.34
N SER A 96 3.07 -7.05 18.66
CA SER A 96 1.92 -7.20 19.57
C SER A 96 0.89 -6.09 19.35
N MET A 97 1.33 -4.88 19.02
CA MET A 97 0.42 -3.77 18.69
C MET A 97 -0.37 -4.04 17.41
N ILE A 98 0.25 -4.62 16.39
CA ILE A 98 -0.46 -5.02 15.16
C ILE A 98 -1.52 -6.09 15.46
N GLU A 99 -1.23 -7.06 16.32
CA GLU A 99 -2.24 -8.04 16.73
C GLU A 99 -3.41 -7.39 17.49
N GLN A 100 -3.14 -6.41 18.35
CA GLN A 100 -4.20 -5.63 19.01
C GLN A 100 -5.06 -4.86 17.99
N VAL A 101 -4.48 -4.31 16.92
CA VAL A 101 -5.26 -3.70 15.82
C VAL A 101 -6.23 -4.70 15.22
N LYS A 102 -5.80 -5.92 14.96
CA LYS A 102 -6.66 -6.98 14.39
C LYS A 102 -7.85 -7.29 15.31
N GLU A 103 -7.61 -7.35 16.63
CA GLU A 103 -8.69 -7.56 17.59
C GLU A 103 -9.69 -6.39 17.60
N ILE A 104 -9.20 -5.15 17.59
CA ILE A 104 -10.05 -3.95 17.52
C ILE A 104 -10.93 -3.99 16.26
N LEU A 105 -10.37 -4.42 15.13
CA LEU A 105 -11.08 -4.44 13.86
C LEU A 105 -12.18 -5.50 13.74
N ARG A 106 -12.25 -6.47 14.63
CA ARG A 106 -13.38 -7.41 14.71
C ARG A 106 -14.71 -6.72 15.03
N GLU A 107 -14.65 -5.54 15.63
CA GLU A 107 -15.82 -4.73 15.95
C GLU A 107 -16.34 -3.92 14.76
N TYR A 108 -15.50 -3.76 13.71
CA TYR A 108 -15.81 -2.94 12.54
C TYR A 108 -16.65 -3.73 11.54
N LYS A 109 -17.71 -3.07 11.07
CA LYS A 109 -18.60 -3.58 10.01
C LYS A 109 -18.36 -2.81 8.72
N ASP A 110 -18.70 -3.40 7.60
CA ASP A 110 -18.63 -2.76 6.27
C ASP A 110 -17.21 -2.35 5.85
N VAL A 111 -16.19 -3.08 6.32
CA VAL A 111 -14.79 -2.92 5.93
C VAL A 111 -14.20 -4.25 5.47
N GLU A 112 -13.30 -4.18 4.52
CA GLU A 112 -12.46 -5.31 4.10
C GLU A 112 -11.11 -5.17 4.77
N VAL A 113 -10.68 -6.23 5.48
CA VAL A 113 -9.41 -6.26 6.22
C VAL A 113 -8.45 -7.21 5.54
N CYS A 114 -7.25 -6.72 5.21
CA CYS A 114 -6.13 -7.52 4.71
C CYS A 114 -4.97 -7.43 5.72
N ASP A 115 -4.50 -8.58 6.21
CA ASP A 115 -3.49 -8.68 7.26
C ASP A 115 -2.17 -9.33 6.80
N ILE A 116 -1.87 -9.25 5.51
CA ILE A 116 -0.69 -9.89 4.89
C ILE A 116 0.62 -9.23 5.37
N ASP A 117 0.66 -7.89 5.47
CA ASP A 117 1.82 -7.12 6.00
C ASP A 117 1.31 -5.96 6.86
N GLY A 118 1.18 -6.19 8.16
CA GLY A 118 0.44 -5.30 9.04
C GLY A 118 -1.06 -5.47 8.86
N VAL A 119 -1.81 -4.38 8.86
CA VAL A 119 -3.26 -4.40 8.68
C VAL A 119 -3.67 -3.28 7.73
N ARG A 120 -4.30 -3.63 6.62
CA ARG A 120 -4.93 -2.69 5.71
C ARG A 120 -6.45 -2.82 5.80
N VAL A 121 -7.10 -1.70 6.02
CA VAL A 121 -8.57 -1.61 6.09
C VAL A 121 -9.06 -0.81 4.89
N SER A 122 -9.92 -1.44 4.09
CA SER A 122 -10.53 -0.82 2.91
C SER A 122 -12.02 -0.64 3.14
N SER A 123 -12.56 0.49 2.72
CA SER A 123 -13.97 0.85 2.76
C SER A 123 -14.38 1.54 1.45
N LYS A 124 -15.65 1.87 1.31
CA LYS A 124 -16.13 2.65 0.16
C LYS A 124 -15.55 4.07 0.07
N TYR A 125 -14.97 4.57 1.16
CA TYR A 125 -14.40 5.92 1.23
C TYR A 125 -12.93 5.97 0.84
N GLY A 126 -12.21 4.84 1.00
CA GLY A 126 -10.77 4.72 0.78
C GLY A 126 -10.19 3.64 1.67
N TRP A 127 -8.92 3.73 1.97
CA TRP A 127 -8.24 2.76 2.81
C TRP A 127 -7.21 3.42 3.73
N TRP A 128 -6.91 2.73 4.83
CA TRP A 128 -5.74 3.00 5.65
C TRP A 128 -4.96 1.72 5.90
N LEU A 129 -3.67 1.89 6.11
CA LEU A 129 -2.72 0.83 6.43
C LEU A 129 -1.99 1.18 7.71
N ILE A 130 -1.75 0.20 8.55
CA ILE A 130 -0.87 0.27 9.71
C ILE A 130 0.03 -0.96 9.73
N ARG A 131 1.33 -0.78 9.95
CA ARG A 131 2.28 -1.88 10.01
C ARG A 131 3.46 -1.58 10.91
N ALA A 132 4.11 -2.63 11.43
CA ALA A 132 5.37 -2.53 12.13
C ALA A 132 6.53 -2.26 11.14
N SER A 133 7.41 -1.32 11.45
CA SER A 133 8.62 -1.12 10.67
C SER A 133 9.58 -2.31 10.87
N ASN A 134 10.22 -2.76 9.80
CA ASN A 134 11.20 -3.85 9.87
C ASN A 134 12.55 -3.40 10.46
N THR A 135 12.87 -2.12 10.34
CA THR A 135 14.21 -1.58 10.66
C THR A 135 14.23 -0.64 11.87
N GLN A 136 13.08 -0.17 12.32
CA GLN A 136 12.96 0.82 13.40
C GLN A 136 11.89 0.40 14.40
N GLU A 137 11.98 0.90 15.64
CA GLU A 137 10.98 0.67 16.70
C GLU A 137 9.80 1.64 16.57
N ILE A 138 9.14 1.59 15.41
CA ILE A 138 7.98 2.43 15.08
C ILE A 138 6.87 1.61 14.42
N ILE A 139 5.67 2.11 14.56
CA ILE A 139 4.53 1.79 13.70
C ILE A 139 4.47 2.83 12.59
N VAL A 140 4.25 2.40 11.36
CA VAL A 140 3.98 3.28 10.23
C VAL A 140 2.54 3.14 9.79
N ALA A 141 1.95 4.26 9.35
CA ALA A 141 0.59 4.24 8.81
C ALA A 141 0.47 5.16 7.59
N ARG A 142 -0.55 4.91 6.78
CA ARG A 142 -0.90 5.71 5.61
C ARG A 142 -2.39 5.64 5.35
N CYS A 143 -2.95 6.73 4.85
CA CYS A 143 -4.34 6.81 4.40
C CYS A 143 -4.39 7.28 2.94
N GLU A 144 -5.40 6.79 2.21
CA GLU A 144 -5.69 7.22 0.85
C GLU A 144 -7.21 7.20 0.61
N ALA A 145 -7.71 8.22 -0.08
CA ALA A 145 -9.12 8.35 -0.41
C ALA A 145 -9.31 9.10 -1.73
N THR A 146 -10.53 9.10 -2.26
CA THR A 146 -10.88 9.76 -3.53
C THR A 146 -11.28 11.23 -3.36
N SER A 147 -11.51 11.70 -2.13
CA SER A 147 -11.81 13.10 -1.81
C SER A 147 -11.20 13.50 -0.48
N THR A 148 -11.05 14.80 -0.25
CA THR A 148 -10.56 15.35 1.02
C THR A 148 -11.49 14.97 2.18
N GLU A 149 -12.81 15.04 2.00
CA GLU A 149 -13.79 14.64 3.00
C GLU A 149 -13.62 13.17 3.40
N TYR A 150 -13.48 12.29 2.42
CA TYR A 150 -13.26 10.86 2.66
C TYR A 150 -11.92 10.62 3.33
N LEU A 151 -10.87 11.38 2.97
CA LEU A 151 -9.57 11.27 3.61
C LEU A 151 -9.65 11.64 5.12
N GLU A 152 -10.39 12.68 5.47
CA GLU A 152 -10.59 13.04 6.88
C GLU A 152 -11.37 11.96 7.65
N ASN A 153 -12.37 11.34 7.04
CA ASN A 153 -13.09 10.22 7.65
C ASN A 153 -12.16 9.01 7.89
N ILE A 154 -11.34 8.66 6.91
CA ILE A 154 -10.35 7.57 7.01
C ILE A 154 -9.30 7.88 8.09
N LYS A 155 -8.81 9.12 8.16
CA LYS A 155 -7.88 9.58 9.20
C LYS A 155 -8.51 9.51 10.60
N ALA A 156 -9.79 9.83 10.73
CA ALA A 156 -10.51 9.74 11.99
C ALA A 156 -10.59 8.29 12.48
N GLN A 157 -10.91 7.34 11.61
CA GLN A 157 -10.91 5.91 11.93
C GLN A 157 -9.51 5.44 12.38
N LEU A 158 -8.46 5.78 11.62
CA LEU A 158 -7.10 5.44 12.00
C LEU A 158 -6.72 6.04 13.35
N LYS A 159 -7.10 7.30 13.61
CA LYS A 159 -6.85 7.99 14.88
C LYS A 159 -7.50 7.25 16.04
N GLU A 160 -8.75 6.82 15.91
CA GLU A 160 -9.44 6.02 16.93
C GLU A 160 -8.67 4.75 17.27
N VAL A 161 -8.23 4.00 16.28
CA VAL A 161 -7.43 2.78 16.49
C VAL A 161 -6.10 3.10 17.20
N LEU A 162 -5.39 4.15 16.77
CA LEU A 162 -4.12 4.57 17.38
C LEU A 162 -4.29 5.03 18.84
N GLN A 163 -5.41 5.65 19.18
CA GLN A 163 -5.75 6.04 20.57
C GLN A 163 -5.98 4.80 21.45
N ARG A 164 -6.70 3.80 20.95
CA ARG A 164 -6.91 2.52 21.66
C ARG A 164 -5.60 1.76 21.89
N LEU A 165 -4.59 1.95 21.05
CA LEU A 165 -3.23 1.43 21.25
C LEU A 165 -2.37 2.29 22.17
N SER A 166 -2.86 3.44 22.63
CA SER A 166 -2.10 4.45 23.39
C SER A 166 -0.82 4.89 22.65
N LEU A 167 -0.89 5.04 21.33
CA LEU A 167 0.17 5.57 20.47
C LEU A 167 0.06 7.09 20.28
N ILE A 168 -1.12 7.63 20.50
CA ILE A 168 -1.38 9.07 20.46
C ILE A 168 -2.25 9.43 21.67
N HIS A 169 -1.94 10.54 22.32
CA HIS A 169 -2.76 11.13 23.36
C HIS A 169 -3.53 12.32 22.76
N ILE A 170 -4.75 12.54 23.25
CA ILE A 170 -5.58 13.70 22.87
C ILE A 170 -5.06 14.93 23.59
#